data_5322a7e1dfae5dbdea9099222d8f88c3
#
_entry.id   5322a7e1dfae5dbdea9099222d8f88c3
#
_cell.length_a   1.000
_cell.length_b   1.000
_cell.length_c   1.000
_cell.angle_alpha   90.00
_cell.angle_beta   90.00
_cell.angle_gamma   90.00
#
_symmetry.space_group_name_H-M   'P 1'
#
loop_
_entity.id
_entity.type
_entity.pdbx_description
1 polymer ?
#
loop_
_entity_poly.entity_id
_entity_poly.type
_entity_poly.pdbx_seq_one_letter_code
_entity_poly.pdbx_strand_id
1 'polypeptide(L)'
;MWRPGNAGAWQQRGRRAIVAGTGILVRLTRGPKSFEAHDCLKRKPGFLEDLPMPDAVKVGFVPFSTAPRGVLVAFCDDTLKFGAATRKTLGGAANLVKRAAATNQFKGKKGATLDILEPEGIKIQRLIVIGTGKPTELKERDFLKFGGVLAGKLNSGSEAVTVMAELPDGAMEPAQAAAVASGVRLRAYRFDRYKTKKKDGEDGGLKAQISLAVDDVAAARKTTAGTGHLVDGVVLARELVNEPPNVLYPEEFARRAGQLRKLGVIVEILDVKAMTKLGMGALLGVSQGSARPGRTVIMRWNGGKRGEQRVAFVGKGVCFDTGGISIKGASGMEDMKGDMGGAACVVGLMHALAARKARANVIGAIGVVENMPDGNAQRPGDIVTSMSGQTIEIINTDAEGRLVLADVLWYVAQKFKPKFMVDLATLTGAIMVALGTEHAGLFCNNDELADRLLKAGQETGERLWRMPLAPEYDKQIDSQFADMKNTGGRHGGSITAAQFLQRFVDNTPWAHLDIAGTAMGAPKTEINQSWGSGFGVRLLERLVADHYEK
;
A
#
# COMPACT_ATOMS: atom_id res chain seq x y z
N MET A 1 -33.90 47.45 -8.37
CA MET A 1 -33.76 48.92 -8.40
C MET A 1 -32.39 49.30 -7.87
N TRP A 2 -31.44 49.53 -8.71
CA TRP A 2 -30.23 50.27 -8.39
C TRP A 2 -29.75 50.93 -9.67
N ARG A 3 -29.57 52.24 -9.65
CA ARG A 3 -29.15 53.08 -10.78
C ARG A 3 -27.64 53.22 -10.87
N PRO A 4 -27.07 53.45 -12.08
CA PRO A 4 -25.63 53.60 -12.29
C PRO A 4 -25.17 55.05 -12.08
N GLY A 5 -23.93 55.23 -11.61
CA GLY A 5 -23.24 56.50 -11.42
C GLY A 5 -21.92 56.58 -12.16
N ASN A 6 -21.87 57.41 -13.14
CA ASN A 6 -20.83 58.24 -13.77
C ASN A 6 -19.36 57.81 -13.91
N ALA A 7 -18.98 57.82 -15.16
CA ALA A 7 -17.62 57.91 -15.72
C ALA A 7 -16.92 59.23 -15.37
N GLY A 8 -15.62 59.16 -15.06
CA GLY A 8 -14.72 60.31 -14.96
C GLY A 8 -13.41 60.03 -15.71
N ALA A 9 -13.28 60.70 -16.84
CA ALA A 9 -12.09 60.70 -17.67
C ALA A 9 -10.95 61.48 -17.02
N TRP A 10 -9.73 60.98 -17.09
CA TRP A 10 -8.52 61.73 -16.85
C TRP A 10 -7.62 61.76 -18.08
N GLN A 11 -7.47 63.02 -18.59
CA GLN A 11 -6.63 63.38 -19.73
C GLN A 11 -5.14 63.34 -19.40
N GLN A 12 -4.37 62.98 -20.39
CA GLN A 12 -2.91 63.14 -20.50
C GLN A 12 -2.50 64.59 -20.38
N ARG A 13 -1.44 64.90 -19.65
CA ARG A 13 -0.56 66.07 -19.90
C ARG A 13 0.90 65.63 -19.81
N GLY A 14 1.58 65.70 -20.96
CA GLY A 14 3.01 65.56 -21.08
C GLY A 14 3.74 66.79 -20.53
N ARG A 15 4.93 66.57 -19.97
CA ARG A 15 5.98 67.59 -19.91
C ARG A 15 7.33 66.97 -20.25
N ARG A 16 7.93 67.48 -21.32
CA ARG A 16 9.33 67.30 -21.69
C ARG A 16 10.19 68.11 -20.71
N ALA A 17 11.28 67.53 -20.23
CA ALA A 17 12.42 68.28 -19.72
C ALA A 17 13.69 67.68 -20.31
N ILE A 18 14.43 68.55 -21.04
CA ILE A 18 15.78 68.33 -21.58
C ILE A 18 16.73 68.75 -20.46
N VAL A 19 17.68 67.90 -20.08
CA VAL A 19 18.93 68.34 -19.48
C VAL A 19 20.08 67.49 -20.03
N ALA A 20 21.10 68.19 -20.49
CA ALA A 20 22.31 67.69 -21.12
C ALA A 20 23.35 67.22 -20.11
N GLY A 21 24.08 66.19 -20.45
CA GLY A 21 25.51 66.08 -20.33
C GLY A 21 26.13 65.75 -18.96
N THR A 22 26.62 64.53 -18.84
CA THR A 22 28.03 64.25 -18.51
C THR A 22 28.22 62.70 -18.59
N GLY A 23 29.22 62.31 -19.36
CA GLY A 23 29.49 60.90 -19.65
C GLY A 23 30.12 60.18 -18.46
N ILE A 24 29.53 59.05 -18.13
CA ILE A 24 30.21 57.98 -17.37
C ILE A 24 29.97 56.68 -18.14
N LEU A 25 31.04 56.10 -18.65
CA LEU A 25 31.07 54.78 -19.29
C LEU A 25 30.84 53.74 -18.21
N VAL A 26 29.60 53.25 -18.06
CA VAL A 26 29.31 52.08 -17.27
C VAL A 26 29.41 50.87 -18.17
N ARG A 27 30.44 50.06 -17.97
CA ARG A 27 30.57 48.71 -18.55
C ARG A 27 29.35 47.90 -18.14
N LEU A 28 28.50 47.55 -19.12
CA LEU A 28 27.44 46.56 -18.95
C LEU A 28 28.09 45.21 -18.70
N THR A 29 28.20 44.85 -17.43
CA THR A 29 28.41 43.46 -17.03
C THR A 29 27.16 42.68 -17.31
N ARG A 30 27.36 41.51 -17.89
CA ARG A 30 26.38 40.51 -18.32
C ARG A 30 25.16 40.45 -17.41
N GLY A 31 23.96 40.49 -18.04
CA GLY A 31 22.68 40.30 -17.38
C GLY A 31 22.61 39.01 -16.55
N PRO A 32 21.70 38.92 -15.59
CA PRO A 32 21.55 37.72 -14.77
C PRO A 32 21.22 36.55 -15.69
N LYS A 33 22.05 35.48 -15.58
CA LYS A 33 21.75 34.18 -16.17
C LYS A 33 20.36 33.77 -15.69
N SER A 34 19.48 33.45 -16.60
CA SER A 34 18.22 32.79 -16.32
C SER A 34 18.49 31.66 -15.35
N PHE A 35 17.88 31.71 -14.19
CA PHE A 35 17.91 30.63 -13.20
C PHE A 35 17.07 29.49 -13.80
N GLU A 36 17.72 28.61 -14.53
CA GLU A 36 17.10 27.33 -14.90
C GLU A 36 16.92 26.53 -13.60
N ALA A 37 15.68 26.42 -13.15
CA ALA A 37 15.27 25.64 -11.98
C ALA A 37 15.59 24.12 -12.10
N HIS A 38 16.31 23.72 -13.14
CA HIS A 38 16.65 22.33 -13.45
C HIS A 38 17.96 21.80 -12.85
N ASP A 39 18.77 22.63 -12.21
CA ASP A 39 20.12 22.20 -11.79
C ASP A 39 20.23 21.70 -10.33
N CYS A 40 19.15 21.77 -9.56
CA CYS A 40 19.15 21.26 -8.17
C CYS A 40 18.91 19.73 -8.07
N LEU A 41 18.64 19.02 -9.18
CA LEU A 41 18.29 17.60 -9.22
C LEU A 41 19.33 16.69 -9.88
N LYS A 42 20.51 17.20 -10.25
CA LYS A 42 21.62 16.33 -10.69
C LYS A 42 22.25 15.60 -9.50
N ARG A 43 21.49 14.72 -8.85
CA ARG A 43 22.08 13.61 -8.11
C ARG A 43 22.59 12.60 -9.13
N LYS A 44 23.84 12.12 -8.91
CA LYS A 44 24.50 11.12 -9.76
C LYS A 44 23.54 9.97 -10.11
N PRO A 45 23.50 9.46 -11.35
CA PRO A 45 22.61 8.40 -11.79
C PRO A 45 22.80 7.03 -11.11
N GLY A 46 23.66 6.88 -10.12
CA GLY A 46 23.94 5.63 -9.42
C GLY A 46 23.08 5.31 -8.19
N PHE A 47 22.11 6.16 -7.81
CA PHE A 47 21.38 5.98 -6.53
C PHE A 47 20.01 5.27 -6.65
N LEU A 48 19.59 4.85 -7.86
CA LEU A 48 18.25 4.30 -8.12
C LEU A 48 18.24 3.02 -8.97
N GLU A 49 19.36 2.31 -9.11
CA GLU A 49 19.43 1.10 -9.97
C GLU A 49 18.72 -0.12 -9.37
N ASP A 50 18.56 -0.20 -8.06
CA ASP A 50 17.79 -1.25 -7.40
C ASP A 50 16.72 -0.61 -6.51
N LEU A 51 15.52 -1.22 -6.45
CA LEU A 51 14.58 -0.96 -5.36
C LEU A 51 15.31 -1.42 -4.07
N PRO A 52 15.89 -0.51 -3.25
CA PRO A 52 16.52 -0.94 -2.03
C PRO A 52 15.41 -1.43 -1.11
N MET A 53 15.24 -2.76 -1.05
CA MET A 53 14.47 -3.34 0.04
C MET A 53 15.18 -2.90 1.33
N PRO A 54 14.46 -2.29 2.29
CA PRO A 54 15.09 -1.88 3.54
C PRO A 54 15.77 -3.09 4.18
N ASP A 55 16.91 -2.88 4.84
CA ASP A 55 17.66 -3.93 5.52
C ASP A 55 16.73 -4.76 6.38
N ALA A 56 16.39 -5.96 5.89
CA ALA A 56 15.43 -6.82 6.54
C ALA A 56 16.06 -7.37 7.83
N VAL A 57 15.34 -7.30 8.94
CA VAL A 57 15.73 -7.98 10.17
C VAL A 57 16.01 -9.44 9.88
N LYS A 58 17.19 -9.92 10.28
CA LYS A 58 17.61 -11.30 10.07
C LYS A 58 16.87 -12.20 11.04
N VAL A 59 15.97 -13.05 10.53
CA VAL A 59 15.25 -14.07 11.30
C VAL A 59 15.72 -15.44 10.83
N GLY A 60 16.25 -16.23 11.76
CA GLY A 60 16.72 -17.60 11.53
C GLY A 60 15.99 -18.63 12.39
N PHE A 61 16.27 -19.91 12.15
CA PHE A 61 15.69 -21.02 12.89
C PHE A 61 16.79 -21.91 13.49
N VAL A 62 16.61 -22.31 14.74
CA VAL A 62 17.53 -23.17 15.50
C VAL A 62 16.72 -24.24 16.25
N PRO A 63 17.31 -25.38 16.62
CA PRO A 63 16.60 -26.38 17.44
C PRO A 63 16.39 -25.87 18.87
N PHE A 64 15.40 -26.41 19.59
CA PHE A 64 15.12 -26.09 21.01
C PHE A 64 16.29 -26.33 21.96
N SER A 65 17.24 -27.18 21.57
CA SER A 65 18.45 -27.43 22.35
C SER A 65 19.46 -26.29 22.36
N THR A 66 19.27 -25.28 21.51
CA THR A 66 20.17 -24.11 21.42
C THR A 66 20.05 -23.26 22.68
N ALA A 67 21.14 -22.98 23.34
CA ALA A 67 21.17 -22.13 24.52
C ALA A 67 20.77 -20.68 24.14
N PRO A 68 19.84 -20.04 24.87
CA PRO A 68 19.44 -18.66 24.58
C PRO A 68 20.56 -17.67 24.90
N ARG A 69 20.59 -16.55 24.15
CA ARG A 69 21.54 -15.46 24.35
C ARG A 69 20.80 -14.12 24.31
N GLY A 70 21.28 -13.17 25.12
CA GLY A 70 20.75 -11.81 25.16
C GLY A 70 19.30 -11.77 25.63
N VAL A 71 18.35 -11.70 24.72
CA VAL A 71 16.91 -11.69 25.01
C VAL A 71 16.30 -13.06 24.75
N LEU A 72 15.57 -13.60 25.75
CA LEU A 72 14.74 -14.78 25.56
C LEU A 72 13.27 -14.36 25.48
N VAL A 73 12.55 -14.90 24.50
CA VAL A 73 11.11 -14.71 24.33
C VAL A 73 10.40 -16.03 24.49
N ALA A 74 9.37 -16.08 25.34
CA ALA A 74 8.57 -17.25 25.61
C ALA A 74 7.07 -16.95 25.49
N PHE A 75 6.28 -17.96 25.13
CA PHE A 75 4.82 -17.85 25.05
C PHE A 75 4.16 -18.62 26.18
N CYS A 76 3.13 -18.05 26.81
CA CYS A 76 2.32 -18.71 27.82
C CYS A 76 0.81 -18.52 27.54
N ASP A 77 -0.03 -19.43 28.03
CA ASP A 77 -1.48 -19.28 28.03
C ASP A 77 -2.00 -18.34 29.13
N ASP A 78 -3.31 -18.22 29.23
CA ASP A 78 -4.02 -17.42 30.25
C ASP A 78 -3.94 -18.04 31.67
N THR A 79 -3.37 -19.23 31.80
CA THR A 79 -3.04 -19.89 33.10
C THR A 79 -1.54 -19.82 33.42
N LEU A 80 -0.75 -19.07 32.61
CA LEU A 80 0.70 -18.94 32.73
C LEU A 80 1.47 -20.26 32.57
N LYS A 81 0.95 -21.20 31.81
CA LYS A 81 1.63 -22.45 31.45
C LYS A 81 2.53 -22.22 30.23
N PHE A 82 3.68 -22.87 30.24
CA PHE A 82 4.64 -22.92 29.13
C PHE A 82 4.73 -24.33 28.58
N GLY A 83 5.17 -24.48 27.36
CA GLY A 83 5.52 -25.75 26.77
C GLY A 83 6.72 -26.43 27.46
N ALA A 84 6.96 -27.68 27.14
CA ALA A 84 7.96 -28.50 27.82
C ALA A 84 9.41 -28.01 27.59
N ALA A 85 9.75 -27.68 26.34
CA ALA A 85 11.09 -27.16 26.00
C ALA A 85 11.32 -25.77 26.61
N THR A 86 10.31 -24.91 26.63
CA THR A 86 10.36 -23.59 27.27
C THR A 86 10.56 -23.73 28.78
N ARG A 87 9.82 -24.60 29.46
CA ARG A 87 10.01 -24.86 30.91
C ARG A 87 11.41 -25.35 31.22
N LYS A 88 11.94 -26.27 30.40
CA LYS A 88 13.32 -26.76 30.55
C LYS A 88 14.33 -25.64 30.42
N THR A 89 14.15 -24.77 29.43
CA THR A 89 15.03 -23.61 29.16
C THR A 89 14.96 -22.59 30.28
N LEU A 90 13.77 -22.29 30.81
CA LEU A 90 13.58 -21.33 31.90
C LEU A 90 14.12 -21.86 33.24
N GLY A 91 14.08 -23.19 33.48
CA GLY A 91 14.55 -23.76 34.72
C GLY A 91 13.94 -23.08 35.96
N GLY A 92 14.78 -22.61 36.89
CA GLY A 92 14.36 -21.88 38.07
C GLY A 92 13.65 -20.54 37.81
N ALA A 93 13.94 -19.88 36.68
CA ALA A 93 13.29 -18.63 36.28
C ALA A 93 11.78 -18.75 36.02
N ALA A 94 11.24 -19.95 35.82
CA ALA A 94 9.80 -20.17 35.68
C ALA A 94 9.00 -19.71 36.92
N ASN A 95 9.55 -19.85 38.14
CA ASN A 95 8.93 -19.36 39.38
C ASN A 95 9.00 -17.83 39.48
N LEU A 96 10.06 -17.24 38.97
CA LEU A 96 10.20 -15.77 38.88
C LEU A 96 9.09 -15.17 38.00
N VAL A 97 8.77 -15.81 36.84
CA VAL A 97 7.67 -15.39 35.97
C VAL A 97 6.34 -15.34 36.73
N LYS A 98 6.02 -16.35 37.54
CA LYS A 98 4.78 -16.36 38.33
C LYS A 98 4.72 -15.22 39.35
N ARG A 99 5.82 -14.94 40.06
CA ARG A 99 5.90 -13.82 41.02
C ARG A 99 5.78 -12.47 40.30
N ALA A 100 6.52 -12.27 39.21
CA ALA A 100 6.46 -11.06 38.41
C ALA A 100 5.09 -10.84 37.77
N ALA A 101 4.43 -11.92 37.32
CA ALA A 101 3.08 -11.87 36.78
C ALA A 101 2.06 -11.40 37.83
N ALA A 102 2.17 -11.85 39.05
CA ALA A 102 1.30 -11.41 40.16
C ALA A 102 1.48 -9.90 40.42
N THR A 103 2.72 -9.42 40.51
CA THR A 103 3.04 -8.01 40.76
C THR A 103 2.56 -7.09 39.62
N ASN A 104 2.76 -7.51 38.36
CA ASN A 104 2.38 -6.73 37.17
C ASN A 104 0.95 -7.01 36.72
N GLN A 105 0.16 -7.80 37.44
CA GLN A 105 -1.20 -8.22 37.07
C GLN A 105 -1.26 -8.86 35.65
N PHE A 106 -0.17 -9.49 35.22
CA PHE A 106 -0.11 -10.17 33.94
C PHE A 106 -0.86 -11.48 33.99
N LYS A 107 -1.83 -11.66 33.12
CA LYS A 107 -2.75 -12.81 33.06
C LYS A 107 -2.62 -13.61 31.75
N GLY A 108 -1.51 -13.52 31.04
CA GLY A 108 -1.30 -14.25 29.80
C GLY A 108 -2.34 -13.99 28.70
N LYS A 109 -3.10 -12.87 28.77
CA LYS A 109 -4.07 -12.52 27.71
C LYS A 109 -3.36 -12.35 26.36
N LYS A 110 -4.07 -12.66 25.29
CA LYS A 110 -3.55 -12.60 23.91
C LYS A 110 -2.86 -11.26 23.61
N GLY A 111 -1.56 -11.32 23.25
CA GLY A 111 -0.74 -10.16 22.94
C GLY A 111 -0.25 -9.35 24.14
N ALA A 112 -0.69 -9.65 25.36
CA ALA A 112 -0.13 -9.03 26.56
C ALA A 112 1.33 -9.48 26.77
N THR A 113 2.14 -8.62 27.37
CA THR A 113 3.57 -8.89 27.57
C THR A 113 3.98 -8.68 29.02
N LEU A 114 4.90 -9.53 29.52
CA LEU A 114 5.60 -9.37 30.77
C LEU A 114 7.10 -9.28 30.48
N ASP A 115 7.76 -8.29 31.03
CA ASP A 115 9.14 -7.96 30.77
C ASP A 115 9.95 -8.08 32.06
N ILE A 116 11.00 -8.89 32.06
CA ILE A 116 11.84 -9.15 33.23
C ILE A 116 13.30 -8.93 32.82
N LEU A 117 13.95 -7.96 33.45
CA LEU A 117 15.35 -7.63 33.23
C LEU A 117 16.22 -8.47 34.19
N GLU A 118 17.39 -8.95 33.69
CA GLU A 118 18.38 -9.72 34.42
C GLU A 118 17.73 -10.84 35.28
N PRO A 119 16.95 -11.76 34.66
CA PRO A 119 16.21 -12.76 35.40
C PRO A 119 17.16 -13.74 36.12
N GLU A 120 16.99 -13.87 37.42
CA GLU A 120 17.74 -14.82 38.25
C GLU A 120 17.49 -16.28 37.79
N GLY A 121 18.54 -17.11 37.80
CA GLY A 121 18.46 -18.53 37.46
C GLY A 121 18.64 -18.86 35.98
N ILE A 122 18.84 -17.88 35.10
CA ILE A 122 19.14 -18.10 33.69
C ILE A 122 20.13 -17.02 33.18
N LYS A 123 21.08 -17.41 32.33
CA LYS A 123 22.11 -16.50 31.80
C LYS A 123 21.62 -15.77 30.57
N ILE A 124 20.70 -14.80 30.73
CA ILE A 124 20.19 -13.90 29.71
C ILE A 124 20.01 -12.51 30.30
N GLN A 125 20.04 -11.47 29.47
CA GLN A 125 19.86 -10.09 29.91
C GLN A 125 18.39 -9.72 30.13
N ARG A 126 17.46 -10.38 29.38
CA ARG A 126 16.06 -10.01 29.40
C ARG A 126 15.17 -11.19 29.03
N LEU A 127 14.09 -11.36 29.76
CA LEU A 127 13.03 -12.34 29.46
C LEU A 127 11.75 -11.60 29.11
N ILE A 128 11.23 -11.81 27.91
CA ILE A 128 9.94 -11.30 27.46
C ILE A 128 8.97 -12.48 27.40
N VAL A 129 7.88 -12.41 28.16
CA VAL A 129 6.80 -13.39 28.08
C VAL A 129 5.63 -12.78 27.33
N ILE A 130 5.14 -13.46 26.30
CA ILE A 130 3.99 -13.06 25.49
C ILE A 130 2.83 -13.99 25.82
N GLY A 131 1.71 -13.42 26.25
CA GLY A 131 0.47 -14.14 26.46
C GLY A 131 -0.18 -14.55 25.14
N THR A 132 -0.61 -15.80 25.03
CA THR A 132 -1.35 -16.32 23.88
C THR A 132 -2.87 -16.30 24.10
N GLY A 133 -3.31 -16.10 25.35
CA GLY A 133 -4.68 -16.38 25.75
C GLY A 133 -4.96 -17.88 25.72
N LYS A 134 -6.20 -18.28 25.53
CA LYS A 134 -6.59 -19.70 25.46
C LYS A 134 -6.09 -20.30 24.14
N PRO A 135 -5.35 -21.43 24.17
CA PRO A 135 -4.83 -22.08 22.97
C PRO A 135 -5.91 -22.44 21.95
N THR A 136 -7.10 -22.85 22.40
CA THR A 136 -8.24 -23.23 21.54
C THR A 136 -8.87 -22.06 20.74
N GLU A 137 -8.58 -20.81 21.12
CA GLU A 137 -9.07 -19.61 20.45
C GLU A 137 -8.05 -18.99 19.47
N LEU A 138 -6.88 -19.63 19.31
CA LEU A 138 -5.83 -19.13 18.41
C LEU A 138 -6.21 -19.34 16.94
N LYS A 139 -5.95 -18.30 16.15
CA LYS A 139 -6.10 -18.30 14.69
C LYS A 139 -4.75 -18.08 14.03
N GLU A 140 -4.59 -18.48 12.77
CA GLU A 140 -3.36 -18.30 12.00
C GLU A 140 -2.80 -16.86 12.09
N ARG A 141 -3.67 -15.86 11.94
CA ARG A 141 -3.29 -14.44 12.03
C ARG A 141 -2.75 -14.00 13.41
N ASP A 142 -3.02 -14.74 14.48
CA ASP A 142 -2.54 -14.37 15.81
C ASP A 142 -1.03 -14.59 15.94
N PHE A 143 -0.47 -15.61 15.27
CA PHE A 143 0.97 -15.85 15.22
C PHE A 143 1.72 -14.71 14.52
N LEU A 144 1.15 -14.18 13.43
CA LEU A 144 1.68 -12.99 12.77
C LEU A 144 1.72 -11.78 13.72
N LYS A 145 0.64 -11.58 14.49
CA LYS A 145 0.56 -10.52 15.50
C LYS A 145 1.58 -10.70 16.62
N PHE A 146 1.78 -11.94 17.10
CA PHE A 146 2.80 -12.23 18.11
C PHE A 146 4.20 -11.83 17.65
N GLY A 147 4.55 -12.07 16.38
CA GLY A 147 5.80 -11.59 15.81
C GLY A 147 5.90 -10.05 15.81
N GLY A 148 4.81 -9.37 15.52
CA GLY A 148 4.73 -7.92 15.59
C GLY A 148 4.86 -7.38 17.01
N VAL A 149 4.19 -7.99 17.99
CA VAL A 149 4.31 -7.67 19.42
C VAL A 149 5.75 -7.85 19.88
N LEU A 150 6.37 -8.98 19.55
CA LEU A 150 7.77 -9.25 19.83
C LEU A 150 8.68 -8.15 19.31
N ALA A 151 8.62 -7.86 18.01
CA ALA A 151 9.47 -6.84 17.39
C ALA A 151 9.25 -5.45 18.00
N GLY A 152 8.02 -5.14 18.43
CA GLY A 152 7.68 -3.90 19.13
C GLY A 152 8.25 -3.78 20.54
N LYS A 153 8.67 -4.90 21.17
CA LYS A 153 9.29 -4.93 22.49
C LYS A 153 10.82 -4.93 22.44
N LEU A 154 11.39 -5.23 21.28
CA LEU A 154 12.84 -5.16 21.11
C LEU A 154 13.27 -3.70 20.92
N ASN A 155 14.37 -3.33 21.56
CA ASN A 155 15.05 -2.05 21.38
C ASN A 155 16.24 -2.23 20.42
N SER A 156 16.80 -1.14 19.97
CA SER A 156 17.98 -1.11 19.08
C SER A 156 19.23 -1.77 19.67
N GLY A 157 19.34 -1.85 21.01
CA GLY A 157 20.44 -2.50 21.72
C GLY A 157 20.29 -4.02 21.86
N SER A 158 19.19 -4.63 21.36
CA SER A 158 19.03 -6.07 21.38
C SER A 158 19.86 -6.73 20.27
N GLU A 159 21.05 -7.25 20.60
CA GLU A 159 21.95 -7.85 19.60
C GLU A 159 21.52 -9.28 19.21
N ALA A 160 21.17 -10.12 20.20
CA ALA A 160 20.75 -11.49 20.00
C ALA A 160 19.42 -11.77 20.70
N VAL A 161 18.49 -12.40 20.00
CA VAL A 161 17.15 -12.76 20.50
C VAL A 161 16.86 -14.21 20.18
N THR A 162 16.52 -14.98 21.22
CA THR A 162 16.04 -16.35 21.07
C THR A 162 14.54 -16.39 21.37
N VAL A 163 13.74 -16.92 20.45
CA VAL A 163 12.29 -17.05 20.59
C VAL A 163 11.94 -18.53 20.70
N MET A 164 11.37 -18.93 21.80
CA MET A 164 10.85 -20.32 21.96
C MET A 164 9.53 -20.42 21.17
N ALA A 165 9.58 -20.95 19.95
CA ALA A 165 8.39 -21.14 19.12
C ALA A 165 7.60 -22.36 19.60
N GLU A 166 7.08 -22.28 20.82
CA GLU A 166 6.37 -23.33 21.53
C GLU A 166 5.16 -22.76 22.26
N LEU A 167 4.05 -23.47 22.19
CA LEU A 167 2.83 -23.24 22.95
C LEU A 167 2.78 -24.17 24.17
N PRO A 168 1.84 -23.97 25.14
CA PRO A 168 1.70 -24.86 26.32
C PRO A 168 1.49 -26.33 25.97
N ASP A 169 0.86 -26.61 24.84
CA ASP A 169 0.50 -27.96 24.36
C ASP A 169 1.51 -28.55 23.36
N GLY A 170 2.55 -27.80 22.98
CA GLY A 170 3.63 -28.34 22.16
C GLY A 170 4.30 -27.30 21.24
N ALA A 171 5.20 -27.79 20.39
CA ALA A 171 5.90 -26.96 19.41
C ALA A 171 4.93 -26.30 18.44
N MET A 172 5.21 -25.06 18.05
CA MET A 172 4.50 -24.41 16.96
C MET A 172 4.74 -25.17 15.65
N GLU A 173 3.66 -25.36 14.90
CA GLU A 173 3.77 -25.86 13.53
C GLU A 173 4.67 -24.97 12.66
N PRO A 174 5.34 -25.52 11.63
CA PRO A 174 6.21 -24.73 10.75
C PRO A 174 5.55 -23.46 10.17
N ALA A 175 4.25 -23.53 9.85
CA ALA A 175 3.47 -22.38 9.36
C ALA A 175 3.28 -21.32 10.45
N GLN A 176 3.04 -21.71 11.69
CA GLN A 176 2.89 -20.81 12.83
C GLN A 176 4.20 -20.08 13.14
N ALA A 177 5.31 -20.81 13.17
CA ALA A 177 6.65 -20.23 13.35
C ALA A 177 7.01 -19.26 12.21
N ALA A 178 6.70 -19.61 10.96
CA ALA A 178 6.87 -18.74 9.80
C ALA A 178 6.01 -17.48 9.88
N ALA A 179 4.79 -17.57 10.41
CA ALA A 179 3.92 -16.42 10.65
C ALA A 179 4.51 -15.47 11.71
N VAL A 180 5.07 -16.00 12.81
CA VAL A 180 5.81 -15.19 13.82
C VAL A 180 6.99 -14.46 13.14
N ALA A 181 7.80 -15.17 12.36
CA ALA A 181 8.93 -14.57 11.63
C ALA A 181 8.47 -13.46 10.66
N SER A 182 7.37 -13.67 9.94
CA SER A 182 6.76 -12.69 9.04
C SER A 182 6.27 -11.45 9.80
N GLY A 183 5.64 -11.63 10.96
CA GLY A 183 5.19 -10.53 11.82
C GLY A 183 6.33 -9.66 12.32
N VAL A 184 7.45 -10.27 12.69
CA VAL A 184 8.68 -9.55 13.05
C VAL A 184 9.14 -8.66 11.88
N ARG A 185 9.26 -9.22 10.68
CA ARG A 185 9.74 -8.48 9.50
C ARG A 185 8.80 -7.35 9.10
N LEU A 186 7.48 -7.57 9.12
CA LEU A 186 6.48 -6.55 8.82
C LEU A 186 6.51 -5.38 9.82
N ARG A 187 6.70 -5.67 11.11
CA ARG A 187 6.79 -4.65 12.17
C ARG A 187 8.10 -3.87 12.12
N ALA A 188 9.19 -4.52 11.75
CA ALA A 188 10.51 -3.91 11.69
C ALA A 188 10.65 -2.91 10.53
N TYR A 189 9.75 -2.94 9.55
CA TYR A 189 9.75 -2.00 8.43
C TYR A 189 9.65 -0.55 8.88
N ARG A 190 10.52 0.31 8.33
CA ARG A 190 10.56 1.76 8.52
C ARG A 190 10.84 2.47 7.20
N PHE A 191 10.25 3.64 7.03
CA PHE A 191 10.54 4.54 5.91
C PHE A 191 11.21 5.80 6.46
N ASP A 192 12.53 5.83 6.48
CA ASP A 192 13.34 6.90 7.06
C ASP A 192 14.50 7.38 6.17
N ARG A 193 14.51 6.93 4.90
CA ARG A 193 15.60 7.21 3.94
C ARG A 193 15.89 8.68 3.68
N TYR A 194 14.91 9.55 3.92
CA TYR A 194 15.05 11.00 3.74
C TYR A 194 15.43 11.73 5.03
N LYS A 195 15.52 11.03 6.16
CA LYS A 195 15.98 11.63 7.42
C LYS A 195 17.50 11.72 7.42
N THR A 196 18.03 12.94 7.38
CA THR A 196 19.49 13.21 7.43
C THR A 196 20.00 13.31 8.86
N LYS A 197 19.14 13.62 9.81
CA LYS A 197 19.45 13.70 11.25
C LYS A 197 18.57 12.72 12.00
N LYS A 198 19.17 11.92 12.88
CA LYS A 198 18.45 11.06 13.82
C LYS A 198 18.37 11.80 15.15
N LYS A 199 17.21 11.73 15.82
CA LYS A 199 17.10 12.22 17.20
C LYS A 199 17.82 11.24 18.12
N ASP A 200 18.34 11.74 19.24
CA ASP A 200 18.92 10.90 20.28
C ASP A 200 17.89 9.86 20.72
N GLY A 201 18.27 8.57 20.68
CA GLY A 201 17.36 7.45 20.93
C GLY A 201 16.54 6.96 19.70
N GLU A 202 16.56 7.64 18.56
CA GLU A 202 16.06 7.14 17.26
C GLU A 202 17.16 6.32 16.56
N ASP A 203 17.48 5.16 17.11
CA ASP A 203 18.44 4.26 16.47
C ASP A 203 17.88 3.67 15.16
N GLY A 204 18.77 3.47 14.20
CA GLY A 204 18.45 3.07 12.84
C GLY A 204 17.91 1.66 12.71
N GLY A 205 16.65 1.45 13.10
CA GLY A 205 15.94 0.18 12.90
C GLY A 205 16.33 -0.93 13.87
N LEU A 206 15.60 -2.02 13.84
CA LEU A 206 15.89 -3.22 14.62
C LEU A 206 17.07 -3.98 13.98
N LYS A 207 18.21 -4.00 14.66
CA LYS A 207 19.44 -4.69 14.19
C LYS A 207 19.64 -6.08 14.79
N ALA A 208 18.69 -6.56 15.57
CA ALA A 208 18.78 -7.83 16.27
C ALA A 208 18.89 -9.04 15.33
N GLN A 209 19.75 -9.99 15.69
CA GLN A 209 19.71 -11.32 15.12
C GLN A 209 18.67 -12.15 15.88
N ILE A 210 17.54 -12.48 15.24
CA ILE A 210 16.44 -13.20 15.84
C ILE A 210 16.51 -14.67 15.44
N SER A 211 16.55 -15.57 16.41
CA SER A 211 16.55 -17.02 16.22
C SER A 211 15.29 -17.64 16.82
N LEU A 212 14.40 -18.19 16.00
CA LEU A 212 13.26 -18.96 16.46
C LEU A 212 13.74 -20.40 16.75
N ALA A 213 13.63 -20.80 18.00
CA ALA A 213 13.85 -22.19 18.39
C ALA A 213 12.58 -22.99 18.06
N VAL A 214 12.73 -24.03 17.24
CA VAL A 214 11.65 -24.86 16.68
C VAL A 214 12.02 -26.33 16.79
N ASP A 215 11.04 -27.21 16.62
CA ASP A 215 11.25 -28.66 16.58
C ASP A 215 11.88 -29.07 15.24
N ASP A 216 11.27 -28.71 14.11
CA ASP A 216 11.77 -28.99 12.77
C ASP A 216 12.31 -27.72 12.08
N VAL A 217 13.63 -27.54 12.16
CA VAL A 217 14.34 -26.40 11.54
C VAL A 217 14.23 -26.40 10.02
N ALA A 218 14.25 -27.58 9.38
CA ALA A 218 14.23 -27.68 7.92
C ALA A 218 12.84 -27.30 7.36
N ALA A 219 11.77 -27.82 7.97
CA ALA A 219 10.41 -27.49 7.62
C ALA A 219 10.09 -26.00 7.86
N ALA A 220 10.52 -25.43 8.99
CA ALA A 220 10.34 -24.03 9.31
C ALA A 220 11.05 -23.11 8.28
N ARG A 221 12.28 -23.42 7.89
CA ARG A 221 13.02 -22.68 6.86
C ARG A 221 12.33 -22.75 5.50
N LYS A 222 11.89 -23.94 5.08
CA LYS A 222 11.18 -24.14 3.80
C LYS A 222 9.88 -23.33 3.75
N THR A 223 9.08 -23.38 4.79
CA THR A 223 7.81 -22.63 4.88
C THR A 223 8.06 -21.12 4.87
N THR A 224 9.05 -20.65 5.64
CA THR A 224 9.38 -19.22 5.72
C THR A 224 9.93 -18.67 4.42
N ALA A 225 10.63 -19.46 3.61
CA ALA A 225 11.05 -19.02 2.29
C ALA A 225 9.86 -18.62 1.41
N GLY A 226 8.75 -19.37 1.45
CA GLY A 226 7.52 -19.03 0.72
C GLY A 226 6.82 -17.78 1.26
N THR A 227 6.61 -17.71 2.59
CA THR A 227 5.93 -16.56 3.22
C THR A 227 6.78 -15.29 3.22
N GLY A 228 8.10 -15.42 3.12
CA GLY A 228 9.02 -14.30 3.02
C GLY A 228 8.76 -13.41 1.80
N HIS A 229 8.42 -14.01 0.67
CA HIS A 229 8.10 -13.28 -0.57
C HIS A 229 6.80 -12.47 -0.46
N LEU A 230 5.84 -12.94 0.34
CA LEU A 230 4.63 -12.17 0.65
C LEU A 230 4.97 -10.93 1.48
N VAL A 231 5.83 -11.08 2.49
CA VAL A 231 6.33 -9.95 3.29
C VAL A 231 7.02 -8.92 2.42
N ASP A 232 7.88 -9.36 1.47
CA ASP A 232 8.56 -8.47 0.53
C ASP A 232 7.56 -7.70 -0.35
N GLY A 233 6.50 -8.36 -0.82
CA GLY A 233 5.42 -7.71 -1.57
C GLY A 233 4.68 -6.65 -0.77
N VAL A 234 4.37 -6.92 0.52
CA VAL A 234 3.74 -5.92 1.42
C VAL A 234 4.68 -4.74 1.66
N VAL A 235 5.97 -5.00 1.91
CA VAL A 235 6.99 -3.96 2.12
C VAL A 235 7.14 -3.11 0.86
N LEU A 236 7.18 -3.72 -0.32
CA LEU A 236 7.23 -3.00 -1.59
C LEU A 236 6.02 -2.07 -1.78
N ALA A 237 4.81 -2.53 -1.47
CA ALA A 237 3.62 -1.69 -1.51
C ALA A 237 3.72 -0.51 -0.53
N ARG A 238 4.21 -0.74 0.70
CA ARG A 238 4.46 0.33 1.68
C ARG A 238 5.50 1.34 1.21
N GLU A 239 6.59 0.86 0.61
CA GLU A 239 7.65 1.70 0.04
C GLU A 239 7.08 2.66 -1.02
N LEU A 240 6.27 2.13 -1.95
CA LEU A 240 5.66 2.91 -3.01
C LEU A 240 4.72 3.99 -2.44
N VAL A 241 3.85 3.63 -1.49
CA VAL A 241 2.88 4.58 -0.88
C VAL A 241 3.57 5.66 -0.05
N ASN A 242 4.70 5.34 0.61
CA ASN A 242 5.41 6.29 1.45
C ASN A 242 6.29 7.26 0.65
N GLU A 243 6.67 6.94 -0.59
CA GLU A 243 7.53 7.79 -1.41
C GLU A 243 6.90 9.17 -1.64
N PRO A 244 7.70 10.24 -1.63
CA PRO A 244 7.22 11.58 -1.97
C PRO A 244 6.98 11.71 -3.48
N PRO A 245 5.99 12.53 -3.91
CA PRO A 245 5.56 12.60 -5.31
C PRO A 245 6.61 13.20 -6.25
N ASN A 246 7.53 14.02 -5.74
CA ASN A 246 8.66 14.50 -6.53
C ASN A 246 9.69 13.40 -6.87
N VAL A 247 9.57 12.23 -6.23
CA VAL A 247 10.38 11.03 -6.51
C VAL A 247 9.54 9.99 -7.24
N LEU A 248 8.33 9.69 -6.77
CA LEU A 248 7.45 8.69 -7.37
C LEU A 248 6.36 9.35 -8.22
N TYR A 249 6.72 9.79 -9.40
CA TYR A 249 5.84 10.28 -10.45
C TYR A 249 5.54 9.18 -11.50
N PRO A 250 4.63 9.36 -12.45
CA PRO A 250 4.14 8.26 -13.30
C PRO A 250 5.22 7.45 -14.02
N GLU A 251 6.22 8.09 -14.62
CA GLU A 251 7.29 7.38 -15.33
C GLU A 251 8.17 6.58 -14.37
N GLU A 252 8.49 7.16 -13.20
CA GLU A 252 9.29 6.46 -12.20
C GLU A 252 8.53 5.28 -11.60
N PHE A 253 7.23 5.43 -11.36
CA PHE A 253 6.41 4.31 -10.91
C PHE A 253 6.41 3.19 -11.95
N ALA A 254 6.18 3.51 -13.23
CA ALA A 254 6.22 2.54 -14.31
C ALA A 254 7.60 1.85 -14.42
N ARG A 255 8.70 2.60 -14.25
CA ARG A 255 10.07 2.08 -14.21
C ARG A 255 10.26 1.10 -13.04
N ARG A 256 9.78 1.45 -11.85
CA ARG A 256 9.86 0.57 -10.66
C ARG A 256 9.04 -0.71 -10.85
N ALA A 257 7.81 -0.62 -11.34
CA ALA A 257 7.01 -1.79 -11.69
C ALA A 257 7.72 -2.67 -12.74
N GLY A 258 8.46 -2.05 -13.67
CA GLY A 258 9.29 -2.72 -14.65
C GLY A 258 10.38 -3.63 -14.06
N GLN A 259 10.83 -3.41 -12.81
CA GLN A 259 11.81 -4.26 -12.15
C GLN A 259 11.30 -5.70 -11.89
N LEU A 260 9.99 -5.89 -11.89
CA LEU A 260 9.39 -7.22 -11.76
C LEU A 260 9.81 -8.19 -12.88
N ARG A 261 10.36 -7.67 -14.00
CA ARG A 261 11.00 -8.51 -15.04
C ARG A 261 12.11 -9.40 -14.48
N LYS A 262 12.83 -8.94 -13.45
CA LYS A 262 13.87 -9.73 -12.76
C LYS A 262 13.32 -11.00 -12.10
N LEU A 263 12.02 -11.03 -11.80
CA LEU A 263 11.30 -12.19 -11.23
C LEU A 263 10.59 -13.04 -12.30
N GLY A 264 10.78 -12.74 -13.60
CA GLY A 264 10.13 -13.45 -14.69
C GLY A 264 8.74 -12.91 -15.06
N VAL A 265 8.29 -11.78 -14.51
CA VAL A 265 7.04 -11.13 -14.93
C VAL A 265 7.26 -10.46 -16.29
N ILE A 266 6.34 -10.68 -17.22
CA ILE A 266 6.33 -9.97 -18.49
C ILE A 266 5.68 -8.61 -18.27
N VAL A 267 6.44 -7.52 -18.45
CA VAL A 267 5.96 -6.16 -18.20
C VAL A 267 5.93 -5.37 -19.50
N GLU A 268 4.75 -4.85 -19.84
CA GLU A 268 4.50 -3.92 -20.95
C GLU A 268 4.14 -2.55 -20.37
N ILE A 269 4.75 -1.49 -20.87
CA ILE A 269 4.48 -0.10 -20.44
C ILE A 269 3.95 0.65 -21.66
N LEU A 270 2.72 1.14 -21.55
CA LEU A 270 2.09 1.97 -22.57
C LEU A 270 2.37 3.44 -22.25
N ASP A 271 2.98 4.14 -23.20
CA ASP A 271 3.18 5.59 -23.17
C ASP A 271 1.94 6.33 -23.69
N VAL A 272 1.98 7.65 -23.64
CA VAL A 272 0.88 8.51 -24.13
C VAL A 272 0.51 8.18 -25.58
N LYS A 273 1.49 7.97 -26.45
CA LYS A 273 1.24 7.64 -27.88
C LYS A 273 0.50 6.31 -28.04
N ALA A 274 0.90 5.29 -27.27
CA ALA A 274 0.24 3.98 -27.28
C ALA A 274 -1.18 4.07 -26.70
N MET A 275 -1.36 4.80 -25.61
CA MET A 275 -2.67 5.01 -24.98
C MET A 275 -3.63 5.81 -25.89
N THR A 276 -3.13 6.85 -26.58
CA THR A 276 -3.90 7.61 -27.57
C THR A 276 -4.38 6.70 -28.72
N LYS A 277 -3.47 5.85 -29.25
CA LYS A 277 -3.84 4.89 -30.32
C LYS A 277 -4.90 3.89 -29.87
N LEU A 278 -4.94 3.55 -28.59
CA LEU A 278 -5.94 2.67 -28.00
C LEU A 278 -7.26 3.38 -27.65
N GLY A 279 -7.30 4.73 -27.74
CA GLY A 279 -8.49 5.51 -27.39
C GLY A 279 -8.71 5.65 -25.88
N MET A 280 -7.66 5.56 -25.04
CA MET A 280 -7.75 5.72 -23.58
C MET A 280 -7.97 7.19 -23.19
N GLY A 281 -9.06 7.81 -23.69
CA GLY A 281 -9.30 9.25 -23.53
C GLY A 281 -9.70 9.64 -22.10
N ALA A 282 -10.31 8.76 -21.32
CA ALA A 282 -10.65 9.04 -19.94
C ALA A 282 -9.39 9.16 -19.06
N LEU A 283 -8.45 8.22 -19.17
CA LEU A 283 -7.15 8.26 -18.46
C LEU A 283 -6.30 9.44 -18.93
N LEU A 284 -6.21 9.66 -20.23
CA LEU A 284 -5.41 10.75 -20.82
C LEU A 284 -5.96 12.12 -20.40
N GLY A 285 -7.28 12.30 -20.31
CA GLY A 285 -7.91 13.52 -19.83
C GLY A 285 -7.48 13.90 -18.41
N VAL A 286 -7.33 12.92 -17.50
CA VAL A 286 -6.81 13.17 -16.16
C VAL A 286 -5.36 13.65 -16.19
N SER A 287 -4.51 13.02 -17.01
CA SER A 287 -3.07 13.30 -17.02
C SER A 287 -2.66 14.54 -17.80
N GLN A 288 -3.54 15.12 -18.62
CA GLN A 288 -3.15 16.18 -19.58
C GLN A 288 -2.75 17.50 -18.90
N GLY A 289 -3.16 17.73 -17.65
CA GLY A 289 -2.75 18.91 -16.87
C GLY A 289 -1.41 18.75 -16.14
N SER A 290 -0.77 17.59 -16.22
CA SER A 290 0.54 17.38 -15.59
C SER A 290 1.70 17.49 -16.57
N ALA A 291 2.81 18.09 -16.12
CA ALA A 291 4.08 18.03 -16.83
C ALA A 291 4.69 16.60 -16.85
N ARG A 292 4.14 15.67 -16.08
CA ARG A 292 4.55 14.27 -15.98
C ARG A 292 3.55 13.39 -16.74
N PRO A 293 3.92 12.88 -17.93
CA PRO A 293 3.00 12.13 -18.76
C PRO A 293 2.59 10.79 -18.13
N GLY A 294 1.29 10.50 -18.22
CA GLY A 294 0.71 9.26 -17.72
C GLY A 294 1.26 7.99 -18.39
N ARG A 295 1.10 6.88 -17.73
CA ARG A 295 1.49 5.52 -18.21
C ARG A 295 0.42 4.51 -17.83
N THR A 296 0.29 3.45 -18.63
CA THR A 296 -0.39 2.22 -18.21
C THR A 296 0.63 1.09 -18.19
N VAL A 297 0.69 0.33 -17.10
CA VAL A 297 1.63 -0.78 -16.95
C VAL A 297 0.86 -2.08 -16.84
N ILE A 298 1.19 -3.04 -17.71
CA ILE A 298 0.60 -4.37 -17.73
C ILE A 298 1.68 -5.38 -17.32
N MET A 299 1.40 -6.13 -16.27
CA MET A 299 2.27 -7.13 -15.68
C MET A 299 1.63 -8.51 -15.84
N ARG A 300 2.31 -9.47 -16.45
CA ARG A 300 1.78 -10.82 -16.69
C ARG A 300 2.67 -11.86 -16.01
N TRP A 301 2.10 -12.61 -15.10
CA TRP A 301 2.70 -13.80 -14.51
C TRP A 301 2.03 -15.05 -15.10
N ASN A 302 2.81 -15.96 -15.66
CA ASN A 302 2.34 -17.18 -16.31
C ASN A 302 2.87 -18.40 -15.54
N GLY A 303 2.47 -18.55 -14.27
CA GLY A 303 2.90 -19.66 -13.40
C GLY A 303 1.94 -20.86 -13.43
N GLY A 304 0.73 -20.68 -13.96
CA GLY A 304 -0.28 -21.73 -14.11
C GLY A 304 -0.15 -22.53 -15.41
N LYS A 305 -1.10 -23.42 -15.66
CA LYS A 305 -1.11 -24.24 -16.88
C LYS A 305 -1.31 -23.39 -18.13
N ARG A 306 -0.67 -23.79 -19.23
CA ARG A 306 -0.84 -23.15 -20.53
C ARG A 306 -2.31 -23.25 -20.97
N GLY A 307 -2.91 -22.13 -21.40
CA GLY A 307 -4.31 -22.06 -21.83
C GLY A 307 -5.32 -21.89 -20.68
N GLU A 308 -4.89 -21.98 -19.42
CA GLU A 308 -5.76 -21.67 -18.29
C GLU A 308 -6.08 -20.18 -18.27
N GLN A 309 -7.38 -19.86 -18.04
CA GLN A 309 -7.88 -18.49 -18.00
C GLN A 309 -7.21 -17.72 -16.84
N ARG A 310 -6.81 -16.48 -17.11
CA ARG A 310 -6.12 -15.61 -16.16
C ARG A 310 -7.09 -14.99 -15.16
N VAL A 311 -6.60 -14.66 -14.00
CA VAL A 311 -7.24 -13.73 -13.04
C VAL A 311 -6.57 -12.37 -13.16
N ALA A 312 -7.31 -11.27 -12.93
CA ALA A 312 -6.76 -9.93 -13.13
C ALA A 312 -6.95 -9.04 -11.90
N PHE A 313 -5.92 -8.25 -11.62
CA PHE A 313 -5.90 -7.23 -10.57
C PHE A 313 -5.55 -5.88 -11.18
N VAL A 314 -6.38 -4.88 -10.93
CA VAL A 314 -6.24 -3.54 -11.50
C VAL A 314 -6.05 -2.52 -10.38
N GLY A 315 -5.16 -1.53 -10.55
CA GLY A 315 -4.86 -0.57 -9.49
C GLY A 315 -4.93 0.88 -9.96
N LYS A 316 -5.62 1.74 -9.18
CA LYS A 316 -5.53 3.19 -9.31
C LYS A 316 -4.13 3.65 -8.92
N GLY A 317 -3.49 4.43 -9.80
CA GLY A 317 -2.13 4.93 -9.63
C GLY A 317 -2.01 6.45 -9.77
N VAL A 318 -2.86 7.23 -9.12
CA VAL A 318 -2.72 8.69 -9.12
C VAL A 318 -1.58 9.06 -8.19
N CYS A 319 -0.41 9.35 -8.77
CA CYS A 319 0.84 9.59 -8.02
C CYS A 319 0.78 10.86 -7.16
N PHE A 320 0.01 11.84 -7.61
CA PHE A 320 -0.40 13.00 -6.81
C PHE A 320 -1.74 13.55 -7.34
N ASP A 321 -2.64 13.87 -6.43
CA ASP A 321 -3.98 14.36 -6.76
C ASP A 321 -4.25 15.72 -6.12
N THR A 322 -4.24 16.77 -6.92
CA THR A 322 -4.65 18.11 -6.50
C THR A 322 -6.16 18.35 -6.60
N GLY A 323 -6.89 17.41 -7.20
CA GLY A 323 -8.27 17.60 -7.66
C GLY A 323 -8.36 18.18 -9.07
N GLY A 324 -7.25 18.55 -9.69
CA GLY A 324 -7.25 19.26 -10.98
C GLY A 324 -7.85 20.65 -10.87
N ILE A 325 -8.70 21.07 -11.83
CA ILE A 325 -9.40 22.36 -11.80
C ILE A 325 -10.41 22.43 -10.64
N SER A 326 -11.03 21.31 -10.25
CA SER A 326 -11.84 21.19 -9.02
C SER A 326 -10.93 21.00 -7.80
N ILE A 327 -10.07 22.01 -7.53
CA ILE A 327 -8.94 21.94 -6.62
C ILE A 327 -9.35 21.63 -5.18
N LYS A 328 -8.63 20.71 -4.56
CA LYS A 328 -8.82 20.35 -3.13
C LYS A 328 -8.41 21.52 -2.21
N GLY A 329 -8.93 21.52 -0.99
CA GLY A 329 -8.39 22.39 0.07
C GLY A 329 -6.93 22.06 0.40
N ALA A 330 -6.19 23.04 0.90
CA ALA A 330 -4.77 22.85 1.22
C ALA A 330 -4.52 21.82 2.34
N SER A 331 -5.43 21.74 3.33
CA SER A 331 -5.31 20.79 4.45
C SER A 331 -5.49 19.35 3.98
N GLY A 332 -4.47 18.49 4.22
CA GLY A 332 -4.47 17.07 3.85
C GLY A 332 -4.11 16.82 2.38
N MET A 333 -3.80 17.85 1.58
CA MET A 333 -3.37 17.65 0.20
C MET A 333 -2.03 16.90 0.13
N GLU A 334 -1.16 17.05 1.12
CA GLU A 334 0.11 16.32 1.24
C GLU A 334 -0.07 14.79 1.32
N ASP A 335 -1.22 14.33 1.79
CA ASP A 335 -1.56 12.91 1.87
C ASP A 335 -1.97 12.32 0.50
N MET A 336 -2.25 13.17 -0.48
CA MET A 336 -2.61 12.75 -1.83
C MET A 336 -1.45 12.10 -2.61
N LYS A 337 -0.24 12.10 -2.07
CA LYS A 337 0.85 11.23 -2.54
C LYS A 337 0.51 9.74 -2.40
N GLY A 338 -0.40 9.38 -1.51
CA GLY A 338 -0.86 8.02 -1.28
C GLY A 338 -2.01 7.57 -2.19
N ASP A 339 -2.49 8.46 -3.07
CA ASP A 339 -3.64 8.20 -3.96
C ASP A 339 -3.33 7.19 -5.10
N MET A 340 -2.21 6.55 -4.98
CA MET A 340 -1.72 5.45 -5.80
C MET A 340 -1.66 4.11 -5.04
N GLY A 341 -2.28 4.03 -3.86
CA GLY A 341 -2.25 2.84 -3.00
C GLY A 341 -2.78 1.58 -3.65
N GLY A 342 -3.78 1.71 -4.55
CA GLY A 342 -4.29 0.59 -5.35
C GLY A 342 -3.23 0.00 -6.29
N ALA A 343 -2.53 0.85 -7.03
CA ALA A 343 -1.44 0.44 -7.91
C ALA A 343 -0.26 -0.16 -7.12
N ALA A 344 0.07 0.43 -5.98
CA ALA A 344 1.11 -0.09 -5.09
C ALA A 344 0.78 -1.50 -4.58
N CYS A 345 -0.48 -1.75 -4.21
CA CYS A 345 -0.95 -3.08 -3.83
C CYS A 345 -0.79 -4.09 -4.98
N VAL A 346 -1.21 -3.73 -6.20
CA VAL A 346 -1.10 -4.61 -7.38
C VAL A 346 0.36 -4.94 -7.69
N VAL A 347 1.29 -3.96 -7.62
CA VAL A 347 2.73 -4.20 -7.83
C VAL A 347 3.29 -5.11 -6.73
N GLY A 348 2.93 -4.88 -5.47
CA GLY A 348 3.33 -5.72 -4.33
C GLY A 348 2.80 -7.15 -4.44
N LEU A 349 1.55 -7.33 -4.87
CA LEU A 349 0.95 -8.64 -5.14
C LEU A 349 1.70 -9.38 -6.25
N MET A 350 1.94 -8.71 -7.40
CA MET A 350 2.66 -9.31 -8.52
C MET A 350 4.08 -9.71 -8.15
N HIS A 351 4.75 -8.91 -7.29
CA HIS A 351 6.04 -9.29 -6.70
C HIS A 351 5.92 -10.58 -5.88
N ALA A 352 4.98 -10.63 -4.93
CA ALA A 352 4.81 -11.79 -4.05
C ALA A 352 4.52 -13.08 -4.84
N LEU A 353 3.59 -13.01 -5.80
CA LEU A 353 3.21 -14.16 -6.62
C LEU A 353 4.37 -14.66 -7.50
N ALA A 354 5.09 -13.75 -8.15
CA ALA A 354 6.23 -14.10 -9.00
C ALA A 354 7.41 -14.65 -8.19
N ALA A 355 7.77 -13.99 -7.09
CA ALA A 355 8.91 -14.40 -6.26
C ALA A 355 8.71 -15.78 -5.63
N ARG A 356 7.47 -16.11 -5.19
CA ARG A 356 7.15 -17.45 -4.66
C ARG A 356 6.78 -18.48 -5.74
N LYS A 357 6.83 -18.07 -7.02
CA LYS A 357 6.50 -18.92 -8.17
C LYS A 357 5.09 -19.50 -8.08
N ALA A 358 4.09 -18.63 -7.84
CA ALA A 358 2.68 -18.98 -7.73
C ALA A 358 2.22 -19.79 -8.95
N ARG A 359 1.49 -20.89 -8.73
CA ARG A 359 0.97 -21.77 -9.80
C ARG A 359 -0.35 -21.25 -10.37
N ALA A 360 -0.39 -19.98 -10.73
CA ALA A 360 -1.54 -19.31 -11.31
C ALA A 360 -1.13 -18.41 -12.47
N ASN A 361 -2.04 -18.17 -13.42
CA ASN A 361 -1.88 -17.19 -14.49
C ASN A 361 -2.53 -15.87 -14.05
N VAL A 362 -1.74 -14.82 -13.87
CA VAL A 362 -2.19 -13.56 -13.28
C VAL A 362 -1.84 -12.37 -14.16
N ILE A 363 -2.78 -11.42 -14.27
CA ILE A 363 -2.58 -10.09 -14.85
C ILE A 363 -2.61 -9.08 -13.72
N GLY A 364 -1.58 -8.26 -13.60
CA GLY A 364 -1.61 -6.99 -12.89
C GLY A 364 -1.67 -5.86 -13.90
N ALA A 365 -2.54 -4.88 -13.71
CA ALA A 365 -2.60 -3.68 -14.55
C ALA A 365 -2.73 -2.44 -13.69
N ILE A 366 -1.99 -1.38 -14.00
CA ILE A 366 -2.08 -0.11 -13.29
C ILE A 366 -2.12 1.06 -14.27
N GLY A 367 -3.01 2.02 -14.02
CA GLY A 367 -2.99 3.32 -14.67
C GLY A 367 -2.31 4.33 -13.74
N VAL A 368 -1.22 4.94 -14.20
CA VAL A 368 -0.40 5.86 -13.38
C VAL A 368 -0.39 7.25 -14.00
N VAL A 369 -0.86 8.24 -13.26
CA VAL A 369 -1.05 9.63 -13.68
C VAL A 369 -0.77 10.59 -12.51
N GLU A 370 -0.71 11.89 -12.80
CA GLU A 370 -0.93 12.97 -11.84
C GLU A 370 -2.15 13.78 -12.25
N ASN A 371 -2.97 14.19 -11.31
CA ASN A 371 -4.10 15.10 -11.53
C ASN A 371 -3.71 16.51 -11.07
N MET A 372 -3.37 17.38 -12.01
CA MET A 372 -2.81 18.71 -11.75
C MET A 372 -3.63 19.81 -12.43
N PRO A 373 -3.74 21.01 -11.81
CA PRO A 373 -4.31 22.18 -12.45
C PRO A 373 -3.29 22.79 -13.40
N ASP A 374 -3.70 23.06 -14.63
CA ASP A 374 -2.88 23.67 -15.69
C ASP A 374 -3.79 24.30 -16.74
N GLY A 375 -3.25 25.11 -17.65
CA GLY A 375 -3.97 25.67 -18.78
C GLY A 375 -4.52 24.62 -19.77
N ASN A 376 -3.91 23.43 -19.81
CA ASN A 376 -4.37 22.29 -20.61
C ASN A 376 -5.19 21.28 -19.82
N ALA A 377 -5.38 21.48 -18.51
CA ALA A 377 -6.08 20.52 -17.67
C ALA A 377 -7.54 20.33 -18.11
N GLN A 378 -8.06 19.12 -17.86
CA GLN A 378 -9.47 18.80 -18.02
C GLN A 378 -10.33 19.70 -17.11
N ARG A 379 -11.47 20.15 -17.60
CA ARG A 379 -12.34 21.11 -16.91
C ARG A 379 -13.70 20.49 -16.61
N PRO A 380 -14.38 20.91 -15.56
CA PRO A 380 -15.81 20.65 -15.41
C PRO A 380 -16.59 21.15 -16.65
N GLY A 381 -17.44 20.27 -17.19
CA GLY A 381 -18.17 20.51 -18.44
C GLY A 381 -17.52 19.91 -19.69
N ASP A 382 -16.26 19.48 -19.63
CA ASP A 382 -15.63 18.76 -20.75
C ASP A 382 -16.29 17.37 -20.92
N ILE A 383 -16.34 16.86 -22.15
CA ILE A 383 -16.78 15.50 -22.46
C ILE A 383 -15.58 14.74 -23.05
N VAL A 384 -15.25 13.60 -22.46
CA VAL A 384 -14.19 12.72 -22.94
C VAL A 384 -14.77 11.41 -23.44
N THR A 385 -14.09 10.80 -24.43
CA THR A 385 -14.43 9.47 -24.93
C THR A 385 -13.47 8.46 -24.33
N SER A 386 -13.99 7.47 -23.61
CA SER A 386 -13.21 6.37 -23.06
C SER A 386 -12.80 5.35 -24.13
N MET A 387 -11.89 4.43 -23.77
CA MET A 387 -11.48 3.34 -24.65
C MET A 387 -12.65 2.43 -25.08
N SER A 388 -13.73 2.35 -24.28
CA SER A 388 -14.94 1.60 -24.64
C SER A 388 -15.77 2.27 -25.72
N GLY A 389 -15.47 3.52 -26.09
CA GLY A 389 -16.28 4.35 -26.98
C GLY A 389 -17.37 5.12 -26.26
N GLN A 390 -17.65 4.83 -25.00
CA GLN A 390 -18.63 5.57 -24.18
C GLN A 390 -18.10 6.98 -23.88
N THR A 391 -19.01 7.96 -23.91
CA THR A 391 -18.71 9.37 -23.61
C THR A 391 -19.01 9.68 -22.14
N ILE A 392 -18.15 10.47 -21.52
CA ILE A 392 -18.23 10.80 -20.08
C ILE A 392 -18.17 12.32 -19.93
N GLU A 393 -19.24 12.90 -19.38
CA GLU A 393 -19.29 14.30 -18.95
C GLU A 393 -18.55 14.46 -17.62
N ILE A 394 -17.58 15.34 -17.59
CA ILE A 394 -16.77 15.65 -16.42
C ILE A 394 -17.51 16.71 -15.59
N ILE A 395 -18.09 16.33 -14.48
CA ILE A 395 -18.73 17.26 -13.55
C ILE A 395 -17.73 17.75 -12.49
N ASN A 396 -16.82 16.86 -12.10
CA ASN A 396 -15.83 17.13 -11.05
C ASN A 396 -14.50 16.49 -11.43
N THR A 397 -13.47 17.29 -11.61
CA THR A 397 -12.13 16.77 -11.96
C THR A 397 -11.42 16.09 -10.78
N ASP A 398 -11.94 16.20 -9.54
CA ASP A 398 -11.51 15.47 -8.34
C ASP A 398 -12.16 14.07 -8.24
N ALA A 399 -12.92 13.67 -9.25
CA ALA A 399 -13.42 12.32 -9.44
C ALA A 399 -12.67 11.63 -10.61
N GLU A 400 -11.35 11.70 -10.58
CA GLU A 400 -10.40 11.32 -11.63
C GLU A 400 -10.03 9.83 -11.59
N GLY A 401 -9.94 9.24 -10.39
CA GLY A 401 -9.49 7.85 -10.22
C GLY A 401 -10.36 6.85 -10.98
N ARG A 402 -11.67 7.08 -11.02
CA ARG A 402 -12.60 6.25 -11.80
C ARG A 402 -12.40 6.39 -13.31
N LEU A 403 -11.98 7.57 -13.79
CA LEU A 403 -11.65 7.78 -15.19
C LEU A 403 -10.39 7.00 -15.60
N VAL A 404 -9.37 7.02 -14.75
CA VAL A 404 -8.15 6.22 -14.93
C VAL A 404 -8.48 4.74 -14.98
N LEU A 405 -9.30 4.25 -14.03
CA LEU A 405 -9.69 2.85 -13.95
C LEU A 405 -10.59 2.40 -15.11
N ALA A 406 -11.47 3.25 -15.61
CA ALA A 406 -12.37 2.93 -16.72
C ALA A 406 -11.63 2.37 -17.93
N ASP A 407 -10.61 3.08 -18.41
CA ASP A 407 -9.85 2.66 -19.58
C ASP A 407 -8.99 1.41 -19.30
N VAL A 408 -8.40 1.31 -18.10
CA VAL A 408 -7.57 0.15 -17.75
C VAL A 408 -8.42 -1.10 -17.57
N LEU A 409 -9.59 -1.01 -16.91
CA LEU A 409 -10.53 -2.12 -16.74
C LEU A 409 -11.02 -2.62 -18.10
N TRP A 410 -11.45 -1.70 -18.96
CA TRP A 410 -11.91 -2.05 -20.31
C TRP A 410 -10.80 -2.73 -21.13
N TYR A 411 -9.58 -2.17 -21.11
CA TYR A 411 -8.44 -2.78 -21.79
C TYR A 411 -8.16 -4.20 -21.29
N VAL A 412 -8.20 -4.42 -19.97
CA VAL A 412 -7.96 -5.75 -19.39
C VAL A 412 -9.06 -6.71 -19.75
N ALA A 413 -10.34 -6.31 -19.67
CA ALA A 413 -11.48 -7.12 -20.03
C ALA A 413 -11.42 -7.56 -21.50
N GLN A 414 -11.17 -6.63 -22.43
CA GLN A 414 -11.15 -6.93 -23.87
C GLN A 414 -9.92 -7.73 -24.29
N LYS A 415 -8.73 -7.34 -23.85
CA LYS A 415 -7.49 -7.97 -24.31
C LYS A 415 -7.24 -9.33 -23.69
N PHE A 416 -7.58 -9.53 -22.43
CA PHE A 416 -7.21 -10.75 -21.69
C PHE A 416 -8.37 -11.66 -21.35
N LYS A 417 -9.62 -11.18 -21.39
CA LYS A 417 -10.84 -11.92 -21.06
C LYS A 417 -10.67 -12.77 -19.79
N PRO A 418 -10.32 -12.11 -18.66
CA PRO A 418 -9.97 -12.82 -17.44
C PRO A 418 -11.17 -13.55 -16.84
N LYS A 419 -10.91 -14.56 -16.00
CA LYS A 419 -11.94 -15.28 -15.25
C LYS A 419 -12.71 -14.34 -14.31
N PHE A 420 -12.02 -13.38 -13.74
CA PHE A 420 -12.55 -12.26 -12.97
C PHE A 420 -11.54 -11.11 -12.92
N MET A 421 -12.01 -9.94 -12.53
CA MET A 421 -11.18 -8.77 -12.20
C MET A 421 -11.43 -8.32 -10.77
N VAL A 422 -10.38 -7.91 -10.07
CA VAL A 422 -10.49 -7.13 -8.81
C VAL A 422 -9.72 -5.84 -9.00
N ASP A 423 -10.38 -4.70 -8.84
CA ASP A 423 -9.66 -3.44 -8.80
C ASP A 423 -9.59 -2.87 -7.38
N LEU A 424 -8.52 -2.11 -7.13
CA LEU A 424 -8.26 -1.44 -5.86
C LEU A 424 -7.99 0.04 -6.12
N ALA A 425 -8.66 0.88 -5.34
CA ALA A 425 -8.46 2.32 -5.43
C ALA A 425 -8.68 3.01 -4.08
N THR A 426 -7.88 4.01 -3.81
CA THR A 426 -8.17 5.07 -2.84
C THR A 426 -9.18 6.01 -3.50
N LEU A 427 -10.46 5.57 -3.59
CA LEU A 427 -11.35 6.18 -4.56
C LEU A 427 -12.22 7.29 -4.00
N THR A 428 -12.76 7.09 -2.78
CA THR A 428 -13.76 8.05 -2.30
C THR A 428 -13.59 8.44 -0.82
N GLY A 429 -13.75 9.72 -0.54
CA GLY A 429 -13.96 10.17 0.85
C GLY A 429 -15.24 9.60 1.46
N ALA A 430 -16.23 9.25 0.63
CA ALA A 430 -17.50 8.69 1.07
C ALA A 430 -17.37 7.35 1.78
N ILE A 431 -16.44 6.47 1.31
CA ILE A 431 -16.21 5.19 1.99
C ILE A 431 -15.58 5.38 3.36
N MET A 432 -14.73 6.40 3.54
CA MET A 432 -14.15 6.74 4.84
C MET A 432 -15.21 7.22 5.82
N VAL A 433 -16.20 7.98 5.34
CA VAL A 433 -17.37 8.41 6.17
C VAL A 433 -18.21 7.20 6.58
N ALA A 434 -18.37 6.21 5.68
CA ALA A 434 -19.19 5.02 5.93
C ALA A 434 -18.50 3.98 6.83
N LEU A 435 -17.21 3.67 6.59
CA LEU A 435 -16.51 2.53 7.18
C LEU A 435 -15.29 2.93 8.04
N GLY A 436 -14.96 4.22 8.09
CA GLY A 436 -13.77 4.71 8.77
C GLY A 436 -12.47 4.13 8.17
N THR A 437 -11.56 3.73 9.05
CA THR A 437 -10.26 3.16 8.69
C THR A 437 -10.16 1.65 8.99
N GLU A 438 -11.29 1.02 9.35
CA GLU A 438 -11.33 -0.36 9.85
C GLU A 438 -11.65 -1.39 8.77
N HIS A 439 -12.42 -1.02 7.75
CA HIS A 439 -12.82 -1.88 6.65
C HIS A 439 -12.65 -1.14 5.32
N ALA A 440 -12.22 -1.87 4.29
CA ALA A 440 -12.36 -1.38 2.93
C ALA A 440 -13.76 -1.71 2.40
N GLY A 441 -14.29 -0.87 1.51
CA GLY A 441 -15.56 -1.13 0.84
C GLY A 441 -15.39 -2.16 -0.27
N LEU A 442 -16.21 -3.20 -0.27
CA LEU A 442 -16.28 -4.21 -1.33
C LEU A 442 -17.57 -4.03 -2.13
N PHE A 443 -17.45 -3.73 -3.42
CA PHE A 443 -18.54 -3.74 -4.39
C PHE A 443 -18.30 -4.88 -5.38
N CYS A 444 -19.32 -5.69 -5.67
CA CYS A 444 -19.09 -6.89 -6.47
C CYS A 444 -20.37 -7.29 -7.22
N ASN A 445 -20.22 -7.63 -8.51
CA ASN A 445 -21.29 -8.14 -9.37
C ASN A 445 -21.39 -9.67 -9.36
N ASN A 446 -20.62 -10.37 -8.53
CA ASN A 446 -20.57 -11.83 -8.44
C ASN A 446 -20.45 -12.28 -6.98
N ASP A 447 -21.45 -13.03 -6.48
CA ASP A 447 -21.52 -13.41 -5.06
C ASP A 447 -20.40 -14.35 -4.64
N GLU A 448 -20.05 -15.33 -5.49
CA GLU A 448 -18.96 -16.26 -5.19
C GLU A 448 -17.61 -15.53 -5.01
N LEU A 449 -17.32 -14.55 -5.88
CA LEU A 449 -16.12 -13.72 -5.77
C LEU A 449 -16.15 -12.87 -4.50
N ALA A 450 -17.31 -12.28 -4.17
CA ALA A 450 -17.49 -11.49 -2.95
C ALA A 450 -17.22 -12.33 -1.69
N ASP A 451 -17.79 -13.53 -1.61
CA ASP A 451 -17.64 -14.42 -0.45
C ASP A 451 -16.18 -14.87 -0.26
N ARG A 452 -15.49 -15.19 -1.36
CA ARG A 452 -14.06 -15.53 -1.34
C ARG A 452 -13.19 -14.36 -0.85
N LEU A 453 -13.49 -13.14 -1.31
CA LEU A 453 -12.78 -11.94 -0.85
C LEU A 453 -13.05 -11.64 0.63
N LEU A 454 -14.30 -11.72 1.08
CA LEU A 454 -14.67 -11.53 2.48
C LEU A 454 -13.96 -12.55 3.40
N LYS A 455 -13.92 -13.81 2.98
CA LYS A 455 -13.20 -14.87 3.71
C LYS A 455 -11.70 -14.58 3.79
N ALA A 456 -11.06 -14.29 2.66
CA ALA A 456 -9.63 -13.94 2.62
C ALA A 456 -9.34 -12.71 3.52
N GLY A 457 -10.22 -11.70 3.51
CA GLY A 457 -10.11 -10.54 4.38
C GLY A 457 -10.20 -10.86 5.87
N GLN A 458 -11.09 -11.79 6.25
CA GLN A 458 -11.21 -12.26 7.63
C GLN A 458 -9.97 -13.05 8.09
N GLU A 459 -9.42 -13.91 7.24
CA GLU A 459 -8.26 -14.73 7.56
C GLU A 459 -6.98 -13.90 7.68
N THR A 460 -6.77 -12.96 6.78
CA THR A 460 -5.60 -12.07 6.79
C THR A 460 -5.72 -10.90 7.78
N GLY A 461 -6.94 -10.58 8.22
CA GLY A 461 -7.23 -9.41 9.02
C GLY A 461 -7.28 -8.10 8.21
N GLU A 462 -7.24 -8.17 6.88
CA GLU A 462 -7.49 -7.06 5.96
C GLU A 462 -8.98 -7.02 5.64
N ARG A 463 -9.77 -6.46 6.57
CA ARG A 463 -11.22 -6.58 6.61
C ARG A 463 -11.93 -5.83 5.48
N LEU A 464 -12.94 -6.47 4.93
CA LEU A 464 -13.83 -5.91 3.92
C LEU A 464 -15.26 -5.83 4.45
N TRP A 465 -16.03 -4.86 3.92
CA TRP A 465 -17.46 -4.79 4.12
C TRP A 465 -18.16 -4.66 2.78
N ARG A 466 -19.10 -5.59 2.47
CA ARG A 466 -19.82 -5.58 1.20
C ARG A 466 -20.84 -4.47 1.17
N MET A 467 -20.76 -3.62 0.15
CA MET A 467 -21.63 -2.49 -0.14
C MET A 467 -22.55 -2.85 -1.33
N PRO A 468 -23.73 -2.22 -1.44
CA PRO A 468 -24.69 -2.54 -2.49
C PRO A 468 -24.26 -2.01 -3.86
N LEU A 469 -24.71 -2.72 -4.91
CA LEU A 469 -24.81 -2.25 -6.29
C LEU A 469 -26.28 -2.42 -6.71
N ALA A 470 -26.90 -1.37 -7.30
CA ALA A 470 -28.28 -1.45 -7.76
C ALA A 470 -28.57 -0.46 -8.90
N PRO A 471 -29.55 -0.73 -9.77
CA PRO A 471 -29.87 0.11 -10.92
C PRO A 471 -30.24 1.56 -10.55
N GLU A 472 -30.79 1.78 -9.35
CA GLU A 472 -31.15 3.11 -8.86
C GLU A 472 -29.93 3.99 -8.61
N TYR A 473 -28.79 3.41 -8.24
CA TYR A 473 -27.53 4.12 -8.11
C TYR A 473 -26.86 4.32 -9.48
N ASP A 474 -26.96 3.33 -10.39
CA ASP A 474 -26.44 3.45 -11.74
C ASP A 474 -27.11 4.59 -12.50
N LYS A 475 -28.42 4.72 -12.40
CA LYS A 475 -29.18 5.82 -13.02
C LYS A 475 -28.73 7.22 -12.56
N GLN A 476 -28.16 7.37 -11.37
CA GLN A 476 -27.69 8.66 -10.87
C GLN A 476 -26.50 9.22 -11.63
N ILE A 477 -25.80 8.39 -12.38
CA ILE A 477 -24.66 8.82 -13.21
C ILE A 477 -25.01 9.00 -14.69
N ASP A 478 -26.28 8.89 -15.07
CA ASP A 478 -26.72 9.25 -16.44
C ASP A 478 -26.50 10.75 -16.68
N SER A 479 -26.01 11.12 -17.86
CA SER A 479 -25.80 12.50 -18.28
C SER A 479 -26.90 12.97 -19.23
N GLN A 480 -27.10 14.26 -19.28
CA GLN A 480 -27.95 14.91 -20.29
C GLN A 480 -27.18 15.10 -21.61
N PHE A 481 -25.85 15.17 -21.57
CA PHE A 481 -25.02 15.57 -22.71
C PHE A 481 -24.07 14.48 -23.20
N ALA A 482 -23.90 13.42 -22.42
CA ALA A 482 -23.04 12.28 -22.72
C ALA A 482 -23.74 10.97 -22.29
N ASP A 483 -23.10 9.82 -22.50
CA ASP A 483 -23.66 8.54 -22.03
C ASP A 483 -23.72 8.49 -20.51
N MET A 484 -22.77 9.15 -19.83
CA MET A 484 -22.71 9.21 -18.38
C MET A 484 -21.94 10.45 -17.91
N LYS A 485 -22.06 10.75 -16.61
CA LYS A 485 -21.21 11.74 -15.91
C LYS A 485 -20.31 11.04 -14.90
N ASN A 486 -19.18 11.66 -14.58
CA ASN A 486 -18.17 11.03 -13.72
C ASN A 486 -18.52 11.06 -12.24
N THR A 487 -19.65 11.64 -11.80
CA THR A 487 -20.09 11.65 -10.41
C THR A 487 -21.61 11.62 -10.27
N GLY A 488 -22.14 10.84 -9.32
CA GLY A 488 -23.56 10.76 -8.98
C GLY A 488 -24.02 11.79 -7.94
N GLY A 489 -23.12 12.70 -7.51
CA GLY A 489 -23.42 13.70 -6.48
C GLY A 489 -22.93 13.29 -5.08
N ARG A 490 -23.46 13.98 -4.04
CA ARG A 490 -22.96 13.85 -2.66
C ARG A 490 -23.36 12.53 -1.99
N HIS A 491 -24.58 12.06 -2.20
CA HIS A 491 -25.13 10.92 -1.49
C HIS A 491 -24.78 9.61 -2.23
N GLY A 492 -24.47 8.56 -1.47
CA GLY A 492 -24.08 7.28 -2.05
C GLY A 492 -22.81 7.33 -2.90
N GLY A 493 -21.90 8.30 -2.66
CA GLY A 493 -20.78 8.60 -3.53
C GLY A 493 -19.83 7.43 -3.79
N SER A 494 -19.61 6.54 -2.82
CA SER A 494 -18.83 5.31 -3.01
C SER A 494 -19.56 4.29 -3.89
N ILE A 495 -20.90 4.21 -3.77
CA ILE A 495 -21.73 3.29 -4.55
C ILE A 495 -21.78 3.76 -6.01
N THR A 496 -22.04 5.06 -6.25
CA THR A 496 -22.09 5.62 -7.61
C THR A 496 -20.72 5.59 -8.30
N ALA A 497 -19.61 5.67 -7.53
CA ALA A 497 -18.27 5.46 -8.05
C ALA A 497 -18.08 4.01 -8.53
N ALA A 498 -18.51 3.03 -7.75
CA ALA A 498 -18.46 1.62 -8.13
C ALA A 498 -19.40 1.31 -9.33
N GLN A 499 -20.60 1.89 -9.37
CA GLN A 499 -21.49 1.77 -10.53
C GLN A 499 -20.86 2.33 -11.81
N PHE A 500 -20.15 3.46 -11.71
CA PHE A 500 -19.41 4.00 -12.84
C PHE A 500 -18.38 2.99 -13.35
N LEU A 501 -17.57 2.38 -12.47
CA LEU A 501 -16.59 1.37 -12.85
C LEU A 501 -17.23 0.13 -13.46
N GLN A 502 -18.40 -0.28 -12.96
CA GLN A 502 -19.13 -1.45 -13.48
C GLN A 502 -19.48 -1.31 -14.96
N ARG A 503 -19.69 -0.09 -15.48
CA ARG A 503 -19.95 0.15 -16.91
C ARG A 503 -18.75 -0.18 -17.82
N PHE A 504 -17.56 -0.44 -17.25
CA PHE A 504 -16.31 -0.71 -17.97
C PHE A 504 -15.74 -2.12 -17.77
N VAL A 505 -16.51 -3.06 -17.23
CA VAL A 505 -16.04 -4.44 -16.96
C VAL A 505 -16.55 -5.49 -17.92
N ASP A 506 -17.35 -5.11 -18.92
CA ASP A 506 -17.86 -5.98 -20.01
C ASP A 506 -18.42 -7.32 -19.51
N ASN A 507 -19.35 -7.28 -18.54
CA ASN A 507 -19.96 -8.46 -17.91
C ASN A 507 -18.97 -9.45 -17.27
N THR A 508 -17.71 -9.12 -17.16
CA THR A 508 -16.72 -9.93 -16.44
C THR A 508 -17.10 -9.98 -14.94
N PRO A 509 -17.03 -11.14 -14.28
CA PRO A 509 -17.09 -11.18 -12.81
C PRO A 509 -16.07 -10.21 -12.21
N TRP A 510 -16.55 -9.29 -11.39
CA TRP A 510 -15.75 -8.15 -10.96
C TRP A 510 -16.03 -7.75 -9.52
N ALA A 511 -14.98 -7.29 -8.86
CA ALA A 511 -15.05 -6.65 -7.56
C ALA A 511 -14.20 -5.36 -7.54
N HIS A 512 -14.75 -4.32 -6.93
CA HIS A 512 -14.04 -3.10 -6.58
C HIS A 512 -13.78 -3.04 -5.08
N LEU A 513 -12.54 -2.76 -4.69
CA LEU A 513 -12.14 -2.50 -3.32
C LEU A 513 -11.81 -1.01 -3.16
N ASP A 514 -12.70 -0.26 -2.52
CA ASP A 514 -12.39 1.12 -2.12
C ASP A 514 -11.58 1.10 -0.82
N ILE A 515 -10.28 1.33 -0.97
CA ILE A 515 -9.28 1.24 0.10
C ILE A 515 -8.86 2.62 0.64
N ALA A 516 -9.63 3.67 0.38
CA ALA A 516 -9.28 5.03 0.79
C ALA A 516 -9.03 5.16 2.30
N GLY A 517 -9.78 4.43 3.14
CA GLY A 517 -9.60 4.42 4.59
C GLY A 517 -8.51 3.47 5.10
N THR A 518 -8.00 2.54 4.27
CA THR A 518 -7.15 1.44 4.74
C THR A 518 -5.76 1.42 4.11
N ALA A 519 -5.54 2.10 2.99
CA ALA A 519 -4.26 2.09 2.26
C ALA A 519 -3.17 2.91 2.97
N MET A 520 -3.54 4.03 3.58
CA MET A 520 -2.62 5.00 4.18
C MET A 520 -3.26 5.70 5.37
N GLY A 521 -2.44 6.25 6.29
CA GLY A 521 -2.94 6.94 7.49
C GLY A 521 -3.78 6.07 8.43
N ALA A 522 -3.92 4.77 8.14
CA ALA A 522 -4.69 3.84 8.94
C ALA A 522 -4.08 3.66 10.35
N PRO A 523 -4.88 3.23 11.35
CA PRO A 523 -4.39 2.99 12.69
C PRO A 523 -3.18 2.06 12.71
N LYS A 524 -2.23 2.37 13.60
CA LYS A 524 -1.07 1.50 13.82
C LYS A 524 -1.51 0.16 14.39
N THR A 525 -0.91 -0.91 13.89
CA THR A 525 -1.18 -2.28 14.34
C THR A 525 0.09 -2.95 14.84
N GLU A 526 -0.02 -4.16 15.38
CA GLU A 526 1.14 -4.92 15.82
C GLU A 526 2.16 -5.14 14.68
N ILE A 527 1.70 -5.23 13.42
CA ILE A 527 2.55 -5.52 12.25
C ILE A 527 2.76 -4.32 11.33
N ASN A 528 2.13 -3.19 11.60
CA ASN A 528 2.29 -1.96 10.80
C ASN A 528 2.40 -0.72 11.67
N GLN A 529 3.50 0.02 11.50
CA GLN A 529 3.73 1.33 12.13
C GLN A 529 3.97 2.43 11.08
N SER A 530 3.97 2.03 9.80
CA SER A 530 4.16 2.92 8.66
C SER A 530 2.87 3.66 8.33
N TRP A 531 2.99 4.81 7.67
CA TRP A 531 1.87 5.56 7.11
C TRP A 531 1.19 4.77 5.98
N GLY A 532 1.95 4.21 5.03
CA GLY A 532 1.46 3.25 4.06
C GLY A 532 1.27 1.87 4.70
N SER A 533 0.08 1.29 4.58
CA SER A 533 -0.27 0.02 5.25
C SER A 533 0.18 -1.23 4.48
N GLY A 534 0.20 -1.16 3.13
CA GLY A 534 0.33 -2.31 2.24
C GLY A 534 -0.94 -3.18 2.21
N PHE A 535 -2.10 -2.59 2.56
CA PHE A 535 -3.41 -3.26 2.53
C PHE A 535 -3.71 -3.85 1.15
N GLY A 536 -4.29 -5.03 1.15
CA GLY A 536 -4.73 -5.76 -0.03
C GLY A 536 -3.72 -6.80 -0.54
N VAL A 537 -2.42 -6.62 -0.29
CA VAL A 537 -1.41 -7.57 -0.79
C VAL A 537 -1.61 -8.96 -0.19
N ARG A 538 -1.79 -9.06 1.13
CA ARG A 538 -2.01 -10.35 1.82
C ARG A 538 -3.38 -10.94 1.50
N LEU A 539 -4.40 -10.09 1.40
CA LEU A 539 -5.76 -10.47 1.06
C LEU A 539 -5.84 -11.11 -0.33
N LEU A 540 -5.27 -10.44 -1.33
CA LEU A 540 -5.33 -10.92 -2.71
C LEU A 540 -4.40 -12.10 -2.96
N GLU A 541 -3.25 -12.14 -2.30
CA GLU A 541 -2.37 -13.31 -2.33
C GLU A 541 -3.08 -14.54 -1.76
N ARG A 542 -3.79 -14.39 -0.62
CA ARG A 542 -4.59 -15.46 -0.02
C ARG A 542 -5.73 -15.92 -0.93
N LEU A 543 -6.43 -14.98 -1.58
CA LEU A 543 -7.45 -15.30 -2.58
C LEU A 543 -6.88 -16.16 -3.71
N VAL A 544 -5.70 -15.82 -4.23
CA VAL A 544 -5.05 -16.58 -5.31
C VAL A 544 -4.63 -17.96 -4.81
N ALA A 545 -3.96 -18.03 -3.65
CA ALA A 545 -3.46 -19.28 -3.08
C ALA A 545 -4.59 -20.29 -2.81
N ASP A 546 -5.71 -19.84 -2.23
CA ASP A 546 -6.80 -20.74 -1.83
C ASP A 546 -7.67 -21.21 -3.00
N HIS A 547 -7.81 -20.40 -4.06
CA HIS A 547 -8.85 -20.67 -5.06
C HIS A 547 -8.35 -20.79 -6.50
N TYR A 548 -7.13 -20.35 -6.80
CA TYR A 548 -6.65 -20.22 -8.18
C TYR A 548 -5.27 -20.83 -8.45
N GLU A 549 -4.67 -21.47 -7.45
CA GLU A 549 -3.48 -22.31 -7.61
C GLU A 549 -3.86 -23.79 -7.63
N LYS A 550 -3.46 -24.50 -8.69
CA LYS A 550 -3.73 -25.94 -8.87
C LYS A 550 -2.42 -26.74 -8.97
#